data_0e203eb9e2857cbee82554f78958ff98
#
_entry.id   0e203eb9e2857cbee82554f78958ff98
#
_cell.length_a   1.000
_cell.length_b   1.000
_cell.length_c   1.000
_cell.angle_alpha   90.00
_cell.angle_beta   90.00
_cell.angle_gamma   90.00
#
_symmetry.space_group_name_H-M   'P 1'
#
loop_
_entity.id
_entity.type
_entity.pdbx_description
1 polymer ?
#
loop_
_entity_poly.entity_id
_entity_poly.type
_entity_poly.pdbx_seq_one_letter_code
_entity_poly.pdbx_strand_id
1 'polypeptide(L)'
;MREKKSPISARQARTVFASWKAVPAVVLAVSGGPDSVALLWLVARWRSQLKRGPRLIAVTVDHGLRKEAAREARDVKHLARTLGIEHRTLRWTGTKPKTGIPAAAREARYRLLAKAARASGATHVATAHTSDDQAETLLMRLLRGSGVAGLAAMAAES
;
A
#
# COMPACT_ATOMS: atom_id res chain seq x y z
N MET A 1 -24.83 15.74 6.37
CA MET A 1 -24.02 15.89 7.60
C MET A 1 -22.84 14.92 7.48
N ARG A 2 -21.62 15.42 7.23
CA ARG A 2 -20.42 14.55 7.19
C ARG A 2 -20.12 14.13 8.62
N GLU A 3 -20.28 12.86 8.95
CA GLU A 3 -19.74 12.30 10.20
C GLU A 3 -18.25 12.66 10.28
N LYS A 4 -17.87 13.43 11.29
CA LYS A 4 -16.47 13.61 11.67
C LYS A 4 -15.96 12.24 12.14
N LYS A 5 -15.41 11.44 11.24
CA LYS A 5 -14.73 10.19 11.61
C LYS A 5 -13.59 10.57 12.56
N SER A 6 -13.69 10.15 13.80
CA SER A 6 -12.64 10.34 14.80
C SER A 6 -11.35 9.66 14.33
N PRO A 7 -10.18 10.23 14.63
CA PRO A 7 -8.90 9.58 14.30
C PRO A 7 -8.81 8.18 14.91
N ILE A 8 -8.15 7.26 14.22
CA ILE A 8 -7.95 5.90 14.71
C ILE A 8 -7.14 5.95 16.02
N SER A 9 -7.76 5.47 17.10
CA SER A 9 -7.11 5.39 18.41
C SER A 9 -6.03 4.30 18.45
N ALA A 10 -5.11 4.41 19.41
CA ALA A 10 -4.08 3.38 19.62
C ALA A 10 -4.68 1.99 19.93
N ARG A 11 -5.85 1.94 20.57
CA ARG A 11 -6.59 0.71 20.85
C ARG A 11 -7.11 0.08 19.56
N GLN A 12 -7.74 0.88 18.70
CA GLN A 12 -8.22 0.42 17.39
C GLN A 12 -7.08 -0.06 16.50
N ALA A 13 -5.96 0.66 16.45
CA ALA A 13 -4.78 0.24 15.70
C ALA A 13 -4.24 -1.11 16.20
N ARG A 14 -4.22 -1.35 17.52
CA ARG A 14 -3.83 -2.65 18.09
C ARG A 14 -4.72 -3.79 17.64
N THR A 15 -6.02 -3.55 17.53
CA THR A 15 -6.98 -4.57 17.05
C THR A 15 -6.80 -4.83 15.57
N VAL A 16 -6.72 -3.77 14.76
CA VAL A 16 -6.58 -3.87 13.29
C VAL A 16 -5.30 -4.60 12.88
N PHE A 17 -4.18 -4.33 13.56
CA PHE A 17 -2.88 -4.92 13.21
C PHE A 17 -2.51 -6.13 14.08
N ALA A 18 -3.46 -6.69 14.83
CA ALA A 18 -3.19 -7.78 15.78
C ALA A 18 -2.59 -9.02 15.09
N SER A 19 -3.11 -9.40 13.93
CA SER A 19 -2.65 -10.55 13.13
C SER A 19 -1.19 -10.41 12.67
N TRP A 20 -0.69 -9.19 12.50
CA TRP A 20 0.68 -8.95 12.06
C TRP A 20 1.73 -9.10 13.17
N LYS A 21 1.33 -9.23 14.42
CA LYS A 21 2.26 -9.29 15.54
C LYS A 21 3.25 -10.45 15.46
N ALA A 22 2.82 -11.57 14.90
CA ALA A 22 3.60 -12.81 14.82
C ALA A 22 4.32 -13.02 13.48
N VAL A 23 4.07 -12.17 12.47
CA VAL A 23 4.70 -12.35 11.16
C VAL A 23 6.13 -11.77 11.12
N PRO A 24 7.04 -12.31 10.30
CA PRO A 24 8.43 -11.87 10.27
C PRO A 24 8.62 -10.45 9.71
N ALA A 25 7.86 -10.11 8.68
CA ALA A 25 7.93 -8.80 8.03
C ALA A 25 6.63 -8.46 7.29
N VAL A 26 6.39 -7.16 7.13
CA VAL A 26 5.26 -6.60 6.37
C VAL A 26 5.79 -5.53 5.42
N VAL A 27 5.41 -5.61 4.15
CA VAL A 27 5.61 -4.55 3.16
C VAL A 27 4.43 -3.59 3.21
N LEU A 28 4.70 -2.31 3.33
CA LEU A 28 3.72 -1.23 3.27
C LEU A 28 3.85 -0.52 1.92
N ALA A 29 2.84 -0.59 1.09
CA ALA A 29 2.82 0.13 -0.19
C ALA A 29 2.44 1.60 0.04
N VAL A 30 3.40 2.50 -0.12
CA VAL A 30 3.24 3.93 0.15
C VAL A 30 3.45 4.72 -1.13
N SER A 31 2.37 5.29 -1.65
CA SER A 31 2.40 6.08 -2.89
C SER A 31 2.76 7.56 -2.67
N GLY A 32 2.71 8.04 -1.44
CA GLY A 32 2.83 9.47 -1.10
C GLY A 32 1.48 10.18 -0.92
N GLY A 33 0.39 9.55 -1.31
CA GLY A 33 -0.95 10.09 -1.05
C GLY A 33 -1.33 10.01 0.43
N PRO A 34 -2.32 10.81 0.89
CA PRO A 34 -2.64 10.97 2.31
C PRO A 34 -2.97 9.66 3.01
N ASP A 35 -3.75 8.77 2.38
CA ASP A 35 -4.16 7.50 2.99
C ASP A 35 -2.97 6.54 3.17
N SER A 36 -2.08 6.47 2.19
CA SER A 36 -0.89 5.62 2.27
C SER A 36 0.13 6.15 3.30
N VAL A 37 0.23 7.45 3.43
CA VAL A 37 1.05 8.11 4.47
C VAL A 37 0.45 7.88 5.85
N ALA A 38 -0.87 7.98 5.99
CA ALA A 38 -1.58 7.68 7.24
C ALA A 38 -1.38 6.21 7.66
N LEU A 39 -1.47 5.27 6.71
CA LEU A 39 -1.19 3.86 6.97
C LEU A 39 0.24 3.67 7.49
N LEU A 40 1.24 4.25 6.81
CA LEU A 40 2.64 4.18 7.23
C LEU A 40 2.82 4.67 8.66
N TRP A 41 2.25 5.83 8.99
CA TRP A 41 2.35 6.43 10.31
C TRP A 41 1.66 5.59 11.40
N LEU A 42 0.45 5.09 11.14
CA LEU A 42 -0.31 4.26 12.08
C LEU A 42 0.40 2.94 12.37
N VAL A 43 0.91 2.27 11.34
CA VAL A 43 1.64 1.00 11.49
C VAL A 43 2.96 1.22 12.21
N ALA A 44 3.70 2.29 11.90
CA ALA A 44 4.92 2.66 12.59
C ALA A 44 4.68 2.87 14.09
N ARG A 45 3.66 3.65 14.42
CA ARG A 45 3.28 3.92 15.82
C ARG A 45 2.84 2.65 16.55
N TRP A 46 2.05 1.81 15.90
CA TRP A 46 1.67 0.52 16.46
C TRP A 46 2.91 -0.35 16.72
N ARG A 47 3.79 -0.46 15.73
CA ARG A 47 5.01 -1.29 15.84
C ARG A 47 5.95 -0.81 16.96
N SER A 48 6.09 0.50 17.15
CA SER A 48 6.95 1.07 18.21
C SER A 48 6.48 0.73 19.64
N GLN A 49 5.21 0.35 19.82
CA GLN A 49 4.67 -0.06 21.10
C GLN A 49 4.91 -1.55 21.43
N LEU A 50 5.47 -2.30 20.49
CA LEU A 50 5.73 -3.73 20.66
C LEU A 50 7.20 -3.99 21.00
N LYS A 51 7.45 -4.79 22.04
CA LYS A 51 8.82 -5.29 22.34
C LYS A 51 9.35 -6.16 21.20
N ARG A 52 8.49 -7.01 20.63
CA ARG A 52 8.76 -7.85 19.47
C ARG A 52 7.62 -7.70 18.47
N GLY A 53 7.93 -7.75 17.18
CA GLY A 53 6.94 -7.62 16.10
C GLY A 53 7.62 -7.60 14.74
N PRO A 54 6.85 -7.46 13.66
CA PRO A 54 7.35 -7.57 12.30
C PRO A 54 8.39 -6.48 11.98
N ARG A 55 9.29 -6.81 11.07
CA ARG A 55 10.06 -5.81 10.36
C ARG A 55 9.14 -5.10 9.36
N LEU A 56 9.17 -3.78 9.33
CA LEU A 56 8.37 -2.98 8.42
C LEU A 56 9.24 -2.46 7.27
N ILE A 57 8.76 -2.60 6.05
CA ILE A 57 9.43 -2.09 4.84
C ILE A 57 8.42 -1.24 4.07
N ALA A 58 8.66 0.06 3.99
CA ALA A 58 7.89 0.95 3.13
C ALA A 58 8.39 0.83 1.69
N VAL A 59 7.48 0.64 0.75
CA VAL A 59 7.81 0.51 -0.67
C VAL A 59 7.00 1.51 -1.47
N THR A 60 7.69 2.38 -2.21
CA THR A 60 7.09 3.28 -3.19
C THR A 60 7.37 2.75 -4.59
N VAL A 61 6.32 2.63 -5.40
CA VAL A 61 6.46 2.25 -6.81
C VAL A 61 6.41 3.51 -7.67
N ASP A 62 7.53 3.82 -8.32
CA ASP A 62 7.62 4.87 -9.33
C ASP A 62 7.27 4.29 -10.70
N HIS A 63 6.13 4.68 -11.22
CA HIS A 63 5.69 4.23 -12.55
C HIS A 63 6.40 4.96 -13.70
N GLY A 64 7.18 6.02 -13.43
CA GLY A 64 7.84 6.84 -14.42
C GLY A 64 6.87 7.53 -15.39
N LEU A 65 5.64 7.79 -14.96
CA LEU A 65 4.58 8.42 -15.75
C LEU A 65 4.43 9.91 -15.44
N ARG A 66 4.90 10.35 -14.28
CA ARG A 66 4.82 11.74 -13.80
C ARG A 66 6.17 12.20 -13.29
N LYS A 67 6.51 13.47 -13.55
CA LYS A 67 7.76 14.08 -13.06
C LYS A 67 7.80 14.19 -11.53
N GLU A 68 6.64 14.38 -10.92
CA GLU A 68 6.46 14.53 -9.48
C GLU A 68 6.71 13.23 -8.69
N ALA A 69 6.59 12.06 -9.34
CA ALA A 69 6.75 10.76 -8.69
C ALA A 69 8.09 10.60 -7.95
N ALA A 70 9.16 11.14 -8.53
CA ALA A 70 10.49 11.10 -7.90
C ALA A 70 10.55 11.98 -6.63
N ARG A 71 9.84 13.10 -6.58
CA ARG A 71 9.73 13.95 -5.39
C ARG A 71 8.89 13.26 -4.32
N GLU A 72 7.72 12.77 -4.69
CA GLU A 72 6.85 12.01 -3.79
C GLU A 72 7.60 10.83 -3.14
N ALA A 73 8.38 10.08 -3.92
CA ALA A 73 9.19 8.98 -3.40
C ALA A 73 10.28 9.45 -2.41
N ARG A 74 10.88 10.62 -2.64
CA ARG A 74 11.84 11.21 -1.69
C ARG A 74 11.18 11.64 -0.39
N ASP A 75 10.00 12.23 -0.47
CA ASP A 75 9.23 12.68 0.69
C ASP A 75 8.81 11.48 1.55
N VAL A 76 8.35 10.40 0.92
CA VAL A 76 8.05 9.14 1.61
C VAL A 76 9.30 8.53 2.24
N LYS A 77 10.44 8.53 1.53
CA LYS A 77 11.72 8.05 2.06
C LYS A 77 12.14 8.83 3.30
N HIS A 78 12.00 10.16 3.27
CA HIS A 78 12.31 11.00 4.42
C HIS A 78 11.41 10.67 5.61
N LEU A 79 10.10 10.58 5.40
CA LEU A 79 9.14 10.21 6.44
C LEU A 79 9.43 8.82 7.01
N ALA A 80 9.64 7.82 6.17
CA ALA A 80 9.95 6.46 6.61
C ALA A 80 11.21 6.44 7.49
N ARG A 81 12.26 7.17 7.10
CA ARG A 81 13.48 7.33 7.88
C ARG A 81 13.21 7.94 9.26
N THR A 82 12.40 9.01 9.32
CA THR A 82 12.00 9.65 10.59
C THR A 82 11.24 8.67 11.51
N LEU A 83 10.47 7.77 10.92
CA LEU A 83 9.74 6.72 11.65
C LEU A 83 10.58 5.47 11.95
N GLY A 84 11.87 5.44 11.57
CA GLY A 84 12.74 4.29 11.75
C GLY A 84 12.39 3.08 10.88
N ILE A 85 11.74 3.31 9.73
CA ILE A 85 11.29 2.26 8.80
C ILE A 85 12.20 2.23 7.57
N GLU A 86 12.63 1.04 7.16
CA GLU A 86 13.32 0.82 5.88
C GLU A 86 12.44 1.26 4.72
N HIS A 87 13.01 1.98 3.75
CA HIS A 87 12.28 2.40 2.55
C HIS A 87 12.99 1.95 1.28
N ARG A 88 12.21 1.49 0.31
CA ARG A 88 12.66 1.15 -1.04
C ARG A 88 11.80 1.85 -2.08
N THR A 89 12.44 2.44 -3.08
CA THR A 89 11.76 2.90 -4.31
C THR A 89 11.98 1.87 -5.40
N LEU A 90 10.91 1.35 -5.96
CA LEU A 90 10.94 0.43 -7.08
C LEU A 90 10.41 1.14 -8.32
N ARG A 91 11.13 1.04 -9.41
CA ARG A 91 10.74 1.67 -10.68
C ARG A 91 10.15 0.66 -11.65
N TRP A 92 9.02 1.02 -12.25
CA TRP A 92 8.50 0.29 -13.40
C TRP A 92 9.33 0.63 -14.63
N THR A 93 10.21 -0.29 -15.01
CA THR A 93 11.09 -0.20 -16.16
C THR A 93 10.50 -0.95 -17.36
N GLY A 94 11.03 -0.68 -18.56
CA GLY A 94 10.63 -1.31 -19.80
C GLY A 94 9.60 -0.51 -20.59
N THR A 95 9.22 -1.06 -21.74
CA THR A 95 8.26 -0.45 -22.65
C THR A 95 6.86 -0.43 -22.04
N LYS A 96 6.24 0.73 -22.04
CA LYS A 96 4.88 0.91 -21.53
C LYS A 96 3.88 0.77 -22.68
N PRO A 97 2.72 0.17 -22.45
CA PRO A 97 1.69 0.07 -23.48
C PRO A 97 1.20 1.46 -23.89
N LYS A 98 0.81 1.58 -25.17
CA LYS A 98 0.22 2.82 -25.69
C LYS A 98 -1.21 3.06 -25.19
N THR A 99 -1.92 1.97 -24.87
CA THR A 99 -3.32 1.98 -24.38
C THR A 99 -3.42 1.16 -23.08
N GLY A 100 -4.44 1.41 -22.26
CA GLY A 100 -4.64 0.66 -21.01
C GLY A 100 -3.57 0.91 -19.95
N ILE A 101 -2.90 2.06 -19.98
CA ILE A 101 -1.82 2.44 -19.06
C ILE A 101 -2.21 2.25 -17.58
N PRO A 102 -3.42 2.66 -17.11
CA PRO A 102 -3.79 2.48 -15.70
C PRO A 102 -3.81 1.02 -15.26
N ALA A 103 -4.33 0.12 -16.09
CA ALA A 103 -4.37 -1.32 -15.79
C ALA A 103 -2.95 -1.92 -15.75
N ALA A 104 -2.12 -1.58 -16.72
CA ALA A 104 -0.73 -2.03 -16.79
C ALA A 104 0.11 -1.48 -15.60
N ALA A 105 -0.11 -0.24 -15.21
CA ALA A 105 0.53 0.37 -14.05
C ALA A 105 0.13 -0.34 -12.74
N ARG A 106 -1.15 -0.68 -12.60
CA ARG A 106 -1.66 -1.46 -11.47
C ARG A 106 -1.01 -2.84 -11.39
N GLU A 107 -0.97 -3.56 -12.51
CA GLU A 107 -0.31 -4.88 -12.59
C GLU A 107 1.18 -4.79 -12.25
N ALA A 108 1.90 -3.84 -12.85
CA ALA A 108 3.31 -3.61 -12.57
C ALA A 108 3.54 -3.30 -11.08
N ARG A 109 2.67 -2.51 -10.46
CA ARG A 109 2.72 -2.19 -9.03
C ARG A 109 2.65 -3.45 -8.18
N TYR A 110 1.65 -4.31 -8.38
CA TYR A 110 1.52 -5.52 -7.57
C TYR A 110 2.66 -6.51 -7.81
N ARG A 111 3.12 -6.66 -9.04
CA ARG A 111 4.28 -7.48 -9.37
C ARG A 111 5.55 -7.01 -8.63
N LEU A 112 5.79 -5.70 -8.62
CA LEU A 112 6.94 -5.10 -7.93
C LEU A 112 6.82 -5.23 -6.40
N LEU A 113 5.63 -5.02 -5.84
CA LEU A 113 5.37 -5.20 -4.41
C LEU A 113 5.57 -6.66 -3.97
N ALA A 114 5.06 -7.62 -4.75
CA ALA A 114 5.27 -9.05 -4.50
C ALA A 114 6.75 -9.43 -4.58
N LYS A 115 7.50 -8.87 -5.54
CA LYS A 115 8.96 -9.06 -5.62
C LYS A 115 9.67 -8.51 -4.37
N ALA A 116 9.28 -7.33 -3.91
CA ALA A 116 9.83 -6.74 -2.68
C ALA A 116 9.51 -7.58 -1.45
N ALA A 117 8.29 -8.08 -1.33
CA ALA A 117 7.88 -8.95 -0.23
C ALA A 117 8.73 -10.22 -0.18
N ARG A 118 8.85 -10.93 -1.31
CA ARG A 118 9.70 -12.14 -1.39
C ARG A 118 11.15 -11.83 -1.02
N ALA A 119 11.73 -10.77 -1.57
CA ALA A 119 13.12 -10.39 -1.32
C ALA A 119 13.40 -9.97 0.14
N SER A 120 12.38 -9.58 0.88
CA SER A 120 12.49 -9.17 2.28
C SER A 120 11.98 -10.21 3.28
N GLY A 121 11.51 -11.35 2.82
CA GLY A 121 10.89 -12.37 3.67
C GLY A 121 9.57 -11.92 4.28
N ALA A 122 8.91 -10.93 3.68
CA ALA A 122 7.60 -10.47 4.12
C ALA A 122 6.51 -11.42 3.62
N THR A 123 5.59 -11.74 4.52
CA THR A 123 4.42 -12.58 4.22
C THR A 123 3.19 -11.76 3.85
N HIS A 124 3.20 -10.47 4.13
CA HIS A 124 2.08 -9.56 3.91
C HIS A 124 2.49 -8.31 3.16
N VAL A 125 1.60 -7.86 2.28
CA VAL A 125 1.68 -6.55 1.62
C VAL A 125 0.43 -5.76 1.99
N ALA A 126 0.60 -4.65 2.68
CA ALA A 126 -0.50 -3.76 3.05
C ALA A 126 -0.59 -2.59 2.08
N THR A 127 -1.80 -2.29 1.65
CA THR A 127 -2.12 -1.14 0.80
C THR A 127 -3.21 -0.31 1.47
N ALA A 128 -3.12 1.01 1.36
CA ALA A 128 -4.16 1.92 1.84
C ALA A 128 -5.24 2.10 0.76
N HIS A 129 -6.17 1.16 0.69
CA HIS A 129 -7.37 1.29 -0.12
C HIS A 129 -8.57 1.49 0.80
N THR A 130 -9.39 2.49 0.50
CA THR A 130 -10.63 2.74 1.23
C THR A 130 -11.76 1.85 0.72
N SER A 131 -12.84 1.73 1.49
CA SER A 131 -14.05 1.03 1.02
C SER A 131 -14.62 1.69 -0.24
N ASP A 132 -14.50 3.01 -0.36
CA ASP A 132 -14.95 3.75 -1.53
C ASP A 132 -14.11 3.40 -2.77
N ASP A 133 -12.79 3.24 -2.64
CA ASP A 133 -11.91 2.77 -3.72
C ASP A 133 -12.31 1.37 -4.20
N GLN A 134 -12.70 0.49 -3.28
CA GLN A 134 -13.20 -0.85 -3.60
C GLN A 134 -14.52 -0.79 -4.36
N ALA A 135 -15.46 0.03 -3.91
CA ALA A 135 -16.76 0.23 -4.55
C ALA A 135 -16.59 0.83 -5.96
N GLU A 136 -15.74 1.83 -6.13
CA GLU A 136 -15.41 2.43 -7.42
C GLU A 136 -14.79 1.40 -8.36
N THR A 137 -13.84 0.60 -7.87
CA THR A 137 -13.22 -0.48 -8.64
C THR A 137 -14.25 -1.49 -9.13
N LEU A 138 -15.18 -1.90 -8.28
CA LEU A 138 -16.26 -2.81 -8.63
C LEU A 138 -17.17 -2.19 -9.71
N LEU A 139 -17.61 -0.96 -9.53
CA LEU A 139 -18.46 -0.24 -10.48
C LEU A 139 -17.77 -0.12 -11.84
N MET A 140 -16.52 0.27 -11.90
CA MET A 140 -15.75 0.38 -13.14
C MET A 140 -15.60 -0.96 -13.86
N ARG A 141 -15.51 -2.07 -13.15
CA ARG A 141 -15.45 -3.41 -13.72
C ARG A 141 -16.81 -3.86 -14.28
N LEU A 142 -17.89 -3.56 -13.57
CA LEU A 142 -19.25 -3.81 -14.05
C LEU A 142 -19.53 -3.06 -15.36
N LEU A 143 -19.19 -1.78 -15.42
CA LEU A 143 -19.39 -0.95 -16.61
C LEU A 143 -18.57 -1.43 -17.83
N ARG A 144 -17.43 -2.10 -17.60
CA ARG A 144 -16.60 -2.69 -18.66
C ARG A 144 -17.01 -4.10 -19.07
N GLY A 145 -18.08 -4.64 -18.49
CA GLY A 145 -18.56 -5.99 -18.80
C GLY A 145 -17.61 -7.10 -18.35
N SER A 146 -16.84 -6.88 -17.28
CA SER A 146 -15.95 -7.90 -16.73
C SER A 146 -16.77 -9.09 -16.20
N GLY A 147 -16.29 -10.32 -16.43
CA GLY A 147 -16.88 -11.54 -15.85
C GLY A 147 -16.76 -11.57 -14.33
N VAL A 148 -17.34 -12.62 -13.71
CA VAL A 148 -17.39 -12.79 -12.24
C VAL A 148 -16.01 -12.67 -11.59
N ALA A 149 -14.99 -13.29 -12.18
CA ALA A 149 -13.60 -13.19 -11.68
C ALA A 149 -13.04 -11.75 -11.74
N GLY A 150 -13.45 -10.98 -12.76
CA GLY A 150 -13.07 -9.57 -12.91
C GLY A 150 -13.83 -8.64 -11.97
N LEU A 151 -14.97 -9.07 -11.42
CA LEU A 151 -15.77 -8.30 -10.47
C LEU A 151 -15.28 -8.42 -9.03
N ALA A 152 -14.47 -9.42 -8.70
CA ALA A 152 -13.92 -9.57 -7.37
C ALA A 152 -13.10 -8.31 -7.01
N ALA A 153 -13.56 -7.55 -6.02
CA ALA A 153 -12.78 -6.50 -5.39
C ALA A 153 -11.57 -7.13 -4.68
N MET A 154 -10.60 -6.32 -4.24
CA MET A 154 -9.46 -6.85 -3.50
C MET A 154 -9.96 -7.53 -2.22
N ALA A 155 -9.52 -8.75 -1.96
CA ALA A 155 -9.79 -9.40 -0.70
C ALA A 155 -9.16 -8.59 0.46
N ALA A 156 -9.80 -8.63 1.63
CA ALA A 156 -9.25 -7.99 2.82
C ALA A 156 -7.91 -8.61 3.23
N GLU A 157 -7.73 -9.90 2.92
CA GLU A 157 -6.49 -10.67 3.02
C GLU A 157 -6.31 -11.49 1.76
N SER A 158 -5.17 -11.35 1.09
CA SER A 158 -4.75 -12.16 -0.06
C SER A 158 -3.28 -12.51 0.04
#